data_29a8e28b6970abac9aba6b7399d35e8f
#
_entry.id   29a8e28b6970abac9aba6b7399d35e8f
#
_cell.length_a   1.000
_cell.length_b   1.000
_cell.length_c   1.000
_cell.angle_alpha   90.00
_cell.angle_beta   90.00
_cell.angle_gamma   90.00
#
_symmetry.space_group_name_H-M   'P 1'
#
loop_
_entity.id
_entity.type
_entity.pdbx_description
1 polymer ?
#
loop_
_entity_poly.entity_id
_entity_poly.type
_entity_poly.pdbx_seq_one_letter_code
_entity_poly.pdbx_strand_id
1 'polypeptide(L)'
;DSLITEGCKIYGNVKHSVLSAGVVVEEGATVEDAVLMDGVVVKAGAVVKRCILAEDVVVGAGARVGGDGPIAHVGTGLTVGAGATVKEGAKVFESVKEGMEVC
;
A
#
# COMPACT_ATOMS: atom_id res chain seq x y z
N ASP A 1 -10.61 -13.21 4.64
CA ASP A 1 -11.18 -12.40 5.69
C ASP A 1 -10.45 -11.06 5.82
N SER A 2 -11.15 -10.02 5.50
CA SER A 2 -10.64 -8.66 5.59
C SER A 2 -11.74 -7.75 6.10
N LEU A 3 -11.35 -6.68 6.79
CA LEU A 3 -12.28 -5.67 7.24
C LEU A 3 -12.21 -4.50 6.26
N ILE A 4 -13.29 -4.28 5.53
CA ILE A 4 -13.34 -3.24 4.49
C ILE A 4 -14.44 -2.26 4.85
N THR A 5 -14.08 -1.00 5.03
CA THR A 5 -15.00 0.05 5.43
C THR A 5 -15.72 0.65 4.22
N GLU A 6 -16.70 1.50 4.48
CA GLU A 6 -17.51 2.11 3.43
C GLU A 6 -16.70 2.95 2.45
N GLY A 7 -17.18 3.01 1.22
CA GLY A 7 -16.57 3.84 0.17
C GLY A 7 -15.34 3.26 -0.47
N CYS A 8 -14.95 2.04 -0.10
CA CYS A 8 -13.80 1.40 -0.74
C CYS A 8 -14.17 0.88 -2.13
N LYS A 9 -13.21 0.97 -3.05
CA LYS A 9 -13.35 0.42 -4.40
C LYS A 9 -12.27 -0.62 -4.59
N ILE A 10 -12.66 -1.90 -4.59
CA ILE A 10 -11.72 -3.01 -4.60
C ILE A 10 -11.84 -3.77 -5.91
N TYR A 11 -10.86 -3.61 -6.78
CA TYR A 11 -10.77 -4.31 -8.06
C TYR A 11 -9.64 -5.31 -8.10
N GLY A 12 -8.78 -5.32 -7.07
CA GLY A 12 -7.68 -6.25 -6.94
C GLY A 12 -7.94 -7.28 -5.86
N ASN A 13 -6.88 -7.93 -5.41
CA ASN A 13 -6.95 -8.98 -4.39
C ASN A 13 -6.59 -8.41 -3.02
N VAL A 14 -7.45 -8.67 -2.04
CA VAL A 14 -7.23 -8.23 -0.66
C VAL A 14 -7.38 -9.42 0.26
N LYS A 15 -6.35 -9.67 1.09
CA LYS A 15 -6.35 -10.79 2.06
C LYS A 15 -5.89 -10.31 3.43
N HIS A 16 -6.60 -10.73 4.47
CA HIS A 16 -6.19 -10.50 5.86
C HIS A 16 -5.78 -9.05 6.14
N SER A 17 -6.56 -8.11 5.65
CA SER A 17 -6.19 -6.69 5.74
C SER A 17 -7.33 -5.85 6.29
N VAL A 18 -6.97 -4.67 6.80
CA VAL A 18 -7.93 -3.68 7.26
C VAL A 18 -7.86 -2.47 6.34
N LEU A 19 -8.97 -2.15 5.70
CA LEU A 19 -9.07 -1.01 4.78
C LEU A 19 -10.06 0.00 5.34
N SER A 20 -9.56 1.19 5.63
CA SER A 20 -10.39 2.28 6.14
C SER A 20 -11.17 2.94 4.99
N ALA A 21 -11.89 4.00 5.30
CA ALA A 21 -12.83 4.60 4.35
C ALA A 21 -12.14 5.11 3.07
N GLY A 22 -12.79 4.91 1.93
CA GLY A 22 -12.36 5.48 0.66
C GLY A 22 -11.08 4.88 0.07
N VAL A 23 -10.66 3.72 0.54
CA VAL A 23 -9.47 3.04 -0.03
C VAL A 23 -9.80 2.51 -1.43
N VAL A 24 -8.88 2.68 -2.36
CA VAL A 24 -9.00 2.16 -3.72
C VAL A 24 -7.89 1.17 -3.98
N VAL A 25 -8.25 -0.05 -4.39
CA VAL A 25 -7.29 -1.07 -4.81
C VAL A 25 -7.59 -1.38 -6.27
N GLU A 26 -6.70 -0.98 -7.17
CA GLU A 26 -6.91 -1.12 -8.60
C GLU A 26 -6.68 -2.55 -9.09
N GLU A 27 -7.09 -2.80 -10.33
CA GLU A 27 -7.01 -4.12 -10.93
C GLU A 27 -5.59 -4.66 -10.96
N GLY A 28 -5.44 -5.93 -10.62
CA GLY A 28 -4.14 -6.59 -10.59
C GLY A 28 -3.29 -6.29 -9.36
N ALA A 29 -3.72 -5.36 -8.52
CA ALA A 29 -3.00 -5.07 -7.28
C ALA A 29 -3.28 -6.14 -6.22
N THR A 30 -2.34 -6.33 -5.31
CA THR A 30 -2.48 -7.28 -4.22
C THR A 30 -2.22 -6.57 -2.90
N VAL A 31 -3.12 -6.78 -1.94
CA VAL A 31 -2.98 -6.24 -0.57
C VAL A 31 -3.10 -7.43 0.37
N GLU A 32 -2.09 -7.64 1.19
CA GLU A 32 -2.05 -8.80 2.09
C GLU A 32 -1.44 -8.43 3.43
N ASP A 33 -2.10 -8.83 4.51
CA ASP A 33 -1.62 -8.58 5.88
C ASP A 33 -1.27 -7.10 6.12
N ALA A 34 -2.10 -6.19 5.61
CA ALA A 34 -1.81 -4.76 5.64
C ALA A 34 -2.93 -3.96 6.31
N VAL A 35 -2.57 -2.78 6.79
CA VAL A 35 -3.51 -1.80 7.29
C VAL A 35 -3.42 -0.57 6.40
N LEU A 36 -4.50 -0.26 5.70
CA LEU A 36 -4.58 0.90 4.82
C LEU A 36 -5.53 1.91 5.42
N MET A 37 -5.02 3.09 5.73
CA MET A 37 -5.85 4.13 6.35
C MET A 37 -6.68 4.87 5.30
N ASP A 38 -7.45 5.88 5.74
CA ASP A 38 -8.40 6.56 4.86
C ASP A 38 -7.75 7.11 3.59
N GLY A 39 -8.42 6.90 2.46
CA GLY A 39 -8.02 7.51 1.19
C GLY A 39 -6.79 6.90 0.52
N VAL A 40 -6.27 5.80 1.02
CA VAL A 40 -5.11 5.14 0.40
C VAL A 40 -5.50 4.61 -0.97
N VAL A 41 -4.62 4.80 -1.96
CA VAL A 41 -4.81 4.29 -3.32
C VAL A 41 -3.67 3.34 -3.65
N VAL A 42 -4.00 2.10 -4.00
CA VAL A 42 -3.04 1.10 -4.46
C VAL A 42 -3.30 0.91 -5.95
N LYS A 43 -2.38 1.37 -6.78
CA LYS A 43 -2.57 1.37 -8.23
C LYS A 43 -2.32 0.00 -8.86
N ALA A 44 -2.66 -0.10 -10.14
CA ALA A 44 -2.66 -1.37 -10.87
C ALA A 44 -1.34 -2.14 -10.73
N GLY A 45 -1.42 -3.42 -10.46
CA GLY A 45 -0.27 -4.30 -10.39
C GLY A 45 0.65 -4.12 -9.19
N ALA A 46 0.36 -3.17 -8.30
CA ALA A 46 1.18 -2.98 -7.10
C ALA A 46 0.98 -4.12 -6.11
N VAL A 47 2.00 -4.37 -5.30
CA VAL A 47 1.94 -5.38 -4.24
C VAL A 47 2.21 -4.70 -2.91
N VAL A 48 1.26 -4.84 -2.00
CA VAL A 48 1.33 -4.26 -0.66
C VAL A 48 1.21 -5.40 0.34
N LYS A 49 2.25 -5.63 1.12
CA LYS A 49 2.31 -6.79 2.00
C LYS A 49 2.95 -6.46 3.34
N ARG A 50 2.29 -6.87 4.42
CA ARG A 50 2.76 -6.66 5.79
C ARG A 50 3.24 -5.23 6.02
N CYS A 51 2.34 -4.28 5.83
CA CYS A 51 2.68 -2.87 6.00
C CYS A 51 1.51 -2.06 6.51
N ILE A 52 1.82 -0.85 6.97
CA ILE A 52 0.82 0.12 7.39
C ILE A 52 1.00 1.35 6.51
N LEU A 53 -0.04 1.67 5.74
CA LEU A 53 -0.06 2.86 4.89
C LEU A 53 -0.96 3.89 5.55
N ALA A 54 -0.38 5.03 5.91
CA ALA A 54 -1.13 6.11 6.56
C ALA A 54 -2.07 6.80 5.57
N GLU A 55 -2.86 7.75 6.06
CA GLU A 55 -3.89 8.41 5.24
C GLU A 55 -3.32 9.01 3.96
N ASP A 56 -4.10 8.87 2.89
CA ASP A 56 -3.81 9.47 1.59
C ASP A 56 -2.50 9.02 0.94
N VAL A 57 -1.95 7.89 1.35
CA VAL A 57 -0.77 7.31 0.69
C VAL A 57 -1.19 6.77 -0.68
N VAL A 58 -0.37 7.03 -1.70
CA VAL A 58 -0.56 6.48 -3.03
C VAL A 58 0.58 5.53 -3.34
N VAL A 59 0.25 4.28 -3.65
CA VAL A 59 1.23 3.28 -4.10
C VAL A 59 1.12 3.20 -5.61
N GLY A 60 2.16 3.61 -6.31
CA GLY A 60 2.17 3.68 -7.76
C GLY A 60 2.05 2.33 -8.44
N ALA A 61 1.73 2.35 -9.73
CA ALA A 61 1.54 1.11 -10.50
C ALA A 61 2.81 0.25 -10.47
N GLY A 62 2.65 -1.04 -10.22
CA GLY A 62 3.75 -1.98 -10.18
C GLY A 62 4.72 -1.83 -9.02
N ALA A 63 4.47 -0.90 -8.09
CA ALA A 63 5.34 -0.72 -6.93
C ALA A 63 5.16 -1.86 -5.93
N ARG A 64 6.14 -2.06 -5.09
CA ARG A 64 6.09 -3.06 -4.02
C ARG A 64 6.36 -2.41 -2.68
N VAL A 65 5.51 -2.69 -1.71
CA VAL A 65 5.68 -2.19 -0.34
C VAL A 65 5.62 -3.37 0.61
N GLY A 66 6.68 -3.54 1.39
CA GLY A 66 6.76 -4.59 2.39
C GLY A 66 7.17 -5.95 1.83
N GLY A 67 7.03 -6.98 2.62
CA GLY A 67 7.43 -8.35 2.28
C GLY A 67 7.03 -9.31 3.38
N ASP A 68 7.80 -10.36 3.58
CA ASP A 68 7.48 -11.38 4.58
C ASP A 68 8.11 -11.14 5.95
N GLY A 69 8.90 -10.11 6.10
CA GLY A 69 9.59 -9.77 7.33
C GLY A 69 8.87 -8.72 8.17
N PRO A 70 9.62 -7.84 8.84
CA PRO A 70 9.01 -6.80 9.68
C PRO A 70 8.07 -5.88 8.92
N ILE A 71 7.12 -5.30 9.64
CA ILE A 71 6.12 -4.42 9.04
C ILE A 71 6.76 -3.13 8.53
N ALA A 72 6.50 -2.78 7.28
CA ALA A 72 6.90 -1.50 6.71
C ALA A 72 5.84 -0.43 7.04
N HIS A 73 6.28 0.81 7.15
CA HIS A 73 5.38 1.94 7.44
C HIS A 73 5.60 3.04 6.41
N VAL A 74 4.53 3.58 5.86
CA VAL A 74 4.59 4.74 4.95
C VAL A 74 3.76 5.85 5.55
N GLY A 75 4.36 7.02 5.74
CA GLY A 75 3.72 8.15 6.40
C GLY A 75 2.61 8.82 5.58
N THR A 76 1.83 9.64 6.25
CA THR A 76 0.65 10.30 5.67
C THR A 76 0.99 11.15 4.44
N GLY A 77 0.16 11.04 3.41
CA GLY A 77 0.22 11.88 2.22
C GLY A 77 1.38 11.58 1.28
N LEU A 78 2.15 10.52 1.53
CA LEU A 78 3.30 10.20 0.70
C LEU A 78 2.93 9.38 -0.52
N THR A 79 3.75 9.45 -1.54
CA THR A 79 3.58 8.66 -2.76
C THR A 79 4.77 7.72 -2.91
N VAL A 80 4.47 6.45 -3.14
CA VAL A 80 5.48 5.47 -3.55
C VAL A 80 5.38 5.40 -5.07
N GLY A 81 6.38 5.88 -5.77
CA GLY A 81 6.34 6.01 -7.22
C GLY A 81 6.18 4.67 -7.94
N ALA A 82 5.75 4.73 -9.20
CA ALA A 82 5.55 3.53 -10.01
C ALA A 82 6.83 2.70 -10.07
N GLY A 83 6.71 1.40 -9.92
CA GLY A 83 7.84 0.48 -9.95
C GLY A 83 8.82 0.60 -8.80
N ALA A 84 8.57 1.49 -7.83
CA ALA A 84 9.44 1.64 -6.67
C ALA A 84 9.27 0.47 -5.71
N THR A 85 10.27 0.25 -4.87
CA THR A 85 10.23 -0.80 -3.86
C THR A 85 10.50 -0.22 -2.49
N VAL A 86 9.60 -0.50 -1.56
CA VAL A 86 9.81 -0.23 -0.13
C VAL A 86 10.00 -1.57 0.54
N LYS A 87 11.19 -1.83 1.03
CA LYS A 87 11.49 -3.14 1.61
C LYS A 87 10.81 -3.36 2.95
N GLU A 88 10.70 -4.61 3.33
CA GLU A 88 10.14 -4.99 4.63
C GLU A 88 10.87 -4.27 5.76
N GLY A 89 10.12 -3.85 6.76
CA GLY A 89 10.64 -3.13 7.91
C GLY A 89 11.03 -1.69 7.68
N ALA A 90 10.96 -1.19 6.44
CA ALA A 90 11.32 0.20 6.16
C ALA A 90 10.30 1.17 6.75
N LYS A 91 10.79 2.34 7.16
CA LYS A 91 9.94 3.42 7.64
C LYS A 91 10.12 4.61 6.70
N VAL A 92 9.08 4.95 5.97
CA VAL A 92 9.15 5.95 4.91
C VAL A 92 8.52 7.26 5.39
N PHE A 93 9.31 8.33 5.38
CA PHE A 93 8.88 9.65 5.80
C PHE A 93 8.88 10.66 4.67
N GLU A 94 9.32 10.26 3.47
CA GLU A 94 9.34 11.09 2.27
C GLU A 94 8.86 10.26 1.11
N SER A 95 8.28 10.90 0.11
CA SER A 95 7.83 10.18 -1.09
C SER A 95 8.99 9.49 -1.77
N VAL A 96 8.71 8.32 -2.36
CA VAL A 96 9.70 7.50 -3.04
C VAL A 96 9.51 7.68 -4.54
N LYS A 97 10.58 8.07 -5.24
CA LYS A 97 10.51 8.31 -6.68
C LYS A 97 10.34 7.00 -7.45
N GLU A 98 9.86 7.13 -8.70
CA GLU A 98 9.69 5.97 -9.58
C GLU A 98 10.96 5.14 -9.66
N GLY A 99 10.78 3.83 -9.56
CA GLY A 99 11.87 2.87 -9.68
C GLY A 99 12.89 2.85 -8.54
N MET A 100 12.72 3.72 -7.55
CA MET A 100 13.66 3.79 -6.42
C MET A 100 13.40 2.66 -5.42
N GLU A 101 14.45 2.33 -4.65
CA GLU A 101 14.35 1.31 -3.61
C GLU A 101 14.67 1.93 -2.26
N VAL A 102 13.85 1.65 -1.26
CA VAL A 102 14.04 2.14 0.11
C VAL A 102 14.11 0.96 1.08
N CYS A 103 15.11 0.98 1.92
CA CYS A 103 15.33 -0.05 2.95
C CYS A 103 14.92 0.44 4.33
#